data_50a8322391aaaedf1a08d4ab66cf1b15
#
_entry.id   50a8322391aaaedf1a08d4ab66cf1b15
#
_cell.length_a   1.000
_cell.length_b   1.000
_cell.length_c   1.000
_cell.angle_alpha   90.00
_cell.angle_beta   90.00
_cell.angle_gamma   90.00
#
_symmetry.space_group_name_H-M   'P 1'
#
loop_
_entity.id
_entity.type
_entity.pdbx_description
1 polymer ?
#
loop_
_entity_poly.entity_id
_entity_poly.type
_entity_poly.pdbx_seq_one_letter_code
_entity_poly.pdbx_strand_id
1 'polypeptide(L)'
;MAREGKKTPGFVDVKNLTLISITGETLDLNEIVGEVNIYQNLYEPFLQCNVVISDATALFDTLIAGIGFTGQEILIVRYTTRFPDDKQKDATHAFVLHEVSFRERSKEKEEVLIIEGISIEGYLNLQNKISRAYGRNGGNEINKIIESIVDEYFKSKSIQNIYQTISDIAKVTIQKNNTFDPTRNKTQFISPNISPVKMIQNLVKEADNDTIHPLFCFYEDTDGYHFSDVKKLLDKDVADTFSYEPSNYNEGGSNKDMIDMKKIIEYNVINQTSMMQNIHLGLYGSKTINMDVLRKRKKEIDFDYNTTAPKFTKLNDKRLIQGNSYGGPNSKVMMFTSRDGHDTDSILKSENHIPKRFPQFAGISTSFTNHLSNIRLNVSVHGNSDLNVGNKINLIIPQATTIGEQEGQVVDKYLSGFYMIKTLRHKINDDQMVTIMEVMKDTEGSAPITQNFRG
;
A
#
# COMPACT_ATOMS: atom_id res chain seq x y z
N MET A 1 8.59 -8.71 35.83
CA MET A 1 9.94 -9.17 35.48
C MET A 1 10.02 -9.21 33.98
N ALA A 2 10.79 -8.33 33.36
CA ALA A 2 11.00 -8.33 31.92
C ALA A 2 11.64 -9.68 31.54
N ARG A 3 10.92 -10.49 30.74
CA ARG A 3 11.52 -11.67 30.13
C ARG A 3 12.64 -11.18 29.22
N GLU A 4 13.90 -11.38 29.62
CA GLU A 4 15.03 -11.37 28.68
C GLU A 4 14.77 -12.49 27.68
N GLY A 5 13.97 -12.17 26.67
CA GLY A 5 13.46 -13.15 25.73
C GLY A 5 14.53 -13.53 24.71
N LYS A 6 14.59 -14.81 24.42
CA LYS A 6 15.29 -15.40 23.31
C LYS A 6 15.09 -14.55 22.05
N LYS A 7 16.17 -14.14 21.43
CA LYS A 7 16.19 -13.47 20.11
C LYS A 7 15.79 -14.49 19.03
N THR A 8 14.50 -14.80 18.92
CA THR A 8 13.99 -15.66 17.86
C THR A 8 13.56 -14.79 16.67
N PRO A 9 13.82 -15.23 15.43
CA PRO A 9 13.32 -14.53 14.25
C PRO A 9 11.80 -14.34 14.32
N GLY A 10 11.34 -13.15 14.00
CA GLY A 10 9.92 -12.81 14.06
C GLY A 10 9.36 -12.48 15.44
N PHE A 11 10.19 -12.38 16.47
CA PHE A 11 9.73 -11.98 17.80
C PHE A 11 9.18 -10.54 17.78
N VAL A 12 7.99 -10.36 18.35
CA VAL A 12 7.31 -9.09 18.52
C VAL A 12 6.97 -8.87 20.00
N ASP A 13 7.21 -7.68 20.48
CA ASP A 13 6.80 -7.23 21.82
C ASP A 13 5.54 -6.36 21.69
N VAL A 14 4.39 -6.94 22.02
CA VAL A 14 3.11 -6.22 22.03
C VAL A 14 3.00 -5.46 23.33
N LYS A 15 3.20 -4.14 23.27
CA LYS A 15 3.25 -3.26 24.45
C LYS A 15 1.87 -2.81 24.90
N ASN A 16 0.93 -2.71 23.96
CA ASN A 16 -0.44 -2.26 24.24
C ASN A 16 -1.39 -2.85 23.22
N LEU A 17 -2.42 -3.50 23.71
CA LEU A 17 -3.55 -3.98 22.92
C LEU A 17 -4.82 -3.67 23.72
N THR A 18 -5.32 -2.44 23.58
CA THR A 18 -6.40 -1.91 24.39
C THR A 18 -7.60 -1.53 23.52
N LEU A 19 -8.77 -2.00 23.95
CA LEU A 19 -10.05 -1.56 23.41
C LEU A 19 -10.61 -0.43 24.29
N ILE A 20 -11.03 0.66 23.66
CA ILE A 20 -11.74 1.75 24.30
C ILE A 20 -13.19 1.72 23.84
N SER A 21 -14.12 1.57 24.78
CA SER A 21 -15.56 1.59 24.50
C SER A 21 -16.05 3.02 24.22
N ILE A 22 -17.25 3.14 23.69
CA ILE A 22 -17.91 4.44 23.46
C ILE A 22 -18.13 5.22 24.76
N THR A 23 -18.22 4.53 25.90
CA THR A 23 -18.34 5.14 27.25
C THR A 23 -17.00 5.61 27.81
N GLY A 24 -15.89 5.27 27.16
CA GLY A 24 -14.52 5.57 27.62
C GLY A 24 -13.95 4.51 28.57
N GLU A 25 -14.65 3.40 28.78
CA GLU A 25 -14.12 2.25 29.50
C GLU A 25 -13.04 1.54 28.65
N THR A 26 -12.05 0.99 29.33
CA THR A 26 -10.92 0.32 28.68
C THR A 26 -10.87 -1.15 28.99
N LEU A 27 -10.63 -1.95 27.97
CA LEU A 27 -10.41 -3.38 28.07
C LEU A 27 -9.03 -3.74 27.54
N ASP A 28 -8.22 -4.41 28.35
CA ASP A 28 -6.97 -5.04 27.89
C ASP A 28 -7.31 -6.36 27.16
N LEU A 29 -6.91 -6.43 25.91
CA LEU A 29 -7.20 -7.57 25.04
C LEU A 29 -6.05 -8.58 24.97
N ASN A 30 -4.92 -8.35 25.63
CA ASN A 30 -3.72 -9.19 25.51
C ASN A 30 -3.95 -10.67 25.86
N GLU A 31 -4.94 -10.97 26.71
CA GLU A 31 -5.22 -12.36 27.17
C GLU A 31 -6.23 -13.08 26.27
N ILE A 32 -7.03 -12.38 25.49
CA ILE A 32 -8.16 -12.95 24.72
C ILE A 32 -7.99 -12.85 23.20
N VAL A 33 -7.02 -12.03 22.74
CA VAL A 33 -6.72 -11.91 21.33
C VAL A 33 -5.72 -12.99 20.92
N GLY A 34 -6.12 -13.83 19.98
CA GLY A 34 -5.26 -14.83 19.38
C GLY A 34 -4.46 -14.30 18.19
N GLU A 35 -5.02 -13.35 17.44
CA GLU A 35 -4.34 -12.84 16.24
C GLU A 35 -4.75 -11.39 15.95
N VAL A 36 -3.78 -10.55 15.59
CA VAL A 36 -4.01 -9.21 15.05
C VAL A 36 -3.39 -9.13 13.66
N ASN A 37 -4.17 -8.68 12.70
CA ASN A 37 -3.72 -8.43 11.34
C ASN A 37 -3.85 -6.94 11.02
N ILE A 38 -2.78 -6.34 10.52
CA ILE A 38 -2.76 -4.95 10.05
C ILE A 38 -2.43 -4.96 8.57
N TYR A 39 -3.30 -4.37 7.78
CA TYR A 39 -3.19 -4.35 6.32
C TYR A 39 -2.84 -2.97 5.81
N GLN A 40 -1.88 -2.93 4.90
CA GLN A 40 -1.50 -1.75 4.12
C GLN A 40 -1.66 -2.06 2.63
N ASN A 41 -2.10 -1.09 1.85
CA ASN A 41 -2.22 -1.23 0.40
C ASN A 41 -1.85 0.08 -0.30
N LEU A 42 -0.96 0.03 -1.26
CA LEU A 42 -0.48 1.20 -2.02
C LEU A 42 -1.60 1.96 -2.76
N TYR A 43 -2.69 1.27 -3.06
CA TYR A 43 -3.83 1.82 -3.81
C TYR A 43 -5.08 2.07 -2.95
N GLU A 44 -5.01 1.76 -1.65
CA GLU A 44 -6.07 2.02 -0.70
C GLU A 44 -5.66 3.11 0.29
N PRO A 45 -6.57 4.05 0.57
CA PRO A 45 -6.23 5.27 1.30
C PRO A 45 -6.12 5.10 2.81
N PHE A 46 -6.58 3.96 3.36
CA PHE A 46 -6.66 3.75 4.80
C PHE A 46 -6.10 2.41 5.22
N LEU A 47 -5.45 2.39 6.39
CA LEU A 47 -5.09 1.16 7.08
C LEU A 47 -6.35 0.41 7.51
N GLN A 48 -6.30 -0.90 7.40
CA GLN A 48 -7.33 -1.80 7.88
C GLN A 48 -6.73 -2.76 8.89
N CYS A 49 -7.54 -3.26 9.80
CA CYS A 49 -7.15 -4.35 10.68
C CYS A 49 -8.26 -5.37 10.80
N ASN A 50 -7.89 -6.60 11.15
CA ASN A 50 -8.82 -7.52 11.76
C ASN A 50 -8.19 -8.15 13.01
N VAL A 51 -9.03 -8.46 13.97
CA VAL A 51 -8.64 -9.04 15.25
C VAL A 51 -9.43 -10.30 15.47
N VAL A 52 -8.72 -11.38 15.74
CA VAL A 52 -9.33 -12.67 16.09
C VAL A 52 -9.31 -12.79 17.60
N ILE A 53 -10.50 -12.83 18.19
CA ILE A 53 -10.69 -12.93 19.63
C ILE A 53 -11.19 -14.35 19.94
N SER A 54 -10.54 -15.01 20.90
CA SER A 54 -11.00 -16.28 21.48
C SER A 54 -11.46 -16.01 22.91
N ASP A 55 -12.76 -15.89 23.11
CA ASP A 55 -13.35 -15.54 24.40
C ASP A 55 -13.95 -16.78 25.06
N ALA A 56 -13.25 -17.29 26.09
CA ALA A 56 -13.70 -18.42 26.92
C ALA A 56 -14.42 -17.96 28.20
N THR A 57 -14.38 -16.66 28.49
CA THR A 57 -14.86 -16.08 29.76
C THR A 57 -16.10 -15.21 29.59
N ALA A 58 -16.60 -15.05 28.36
CA ALA A 58 -17.59 -14.08 27.97
C ALA A 58 -17.21 -12.64 28.38
N LEU A 59 -15.91 -12.37 28.39
CA LEU A 59 -15.35 -11.08 28.79
C LEU A 59 -15.75 -10.00 27.80
N PHE A 60 -15.73 -10.34 26.51
CA PHE A 60 -16.16 -9.44 25.44
C PHE A 60 -17.63 -9.06 25.58
N ASP A 61 -18.50 -10.04 25.86
CA ASP A 61 -19.92 -9.78 26.11
C ASP A 61 -20.15 -9.04 27.44
N THR A 62 -19.35 -9.30 28.48
CA THR A 62 -19.54 -8.72 29.81
C THR A 62 -19.08 -7.26 29.87
N LEU A 63 -18.00 -6.89 29.22
CA LEU A 63 -17.45 -5.53 29.23
C LEU A 63 -18.14 -4.61 28.21
N ILE A 64 -18.66 -5.19 27.17
CA ILE A 64 -19.59 -4.52 26.26
C ILE A 64 -21.02 -4.61 26.79
N ALA A 65 -21.28 -5.41 27.82
CA ALA A 65 -22.57 -5.80 28.34
C ALA A 65 -23.42 -4.69 29.01
N GLY A 66 -22.87 -3.51 29.17
CA GLY A 66 -23.74 -2.37 29.41
C GLY A 66 -24.48 -1.93 28.15
N ILE A 67 -23.85 -2.05 26.97
CA ILE A 67 -24.33 -1.45 25.72
C ILE A 67 -24.21 -2.42 24.52
N GLY A 68 -23.36 -3.47 24.58
CA GLY A 68 -23.02 -4.34 23.43
C GLY A 68 -21.98 -3.71 22.50
N PHE A 69 -21.52 -4.47 21.50
CA PHE A 69 -20.63 -3.94 20.44
C PHE A 69 -21.42 -2.99 19.54
N THR A 70 -20.97 -1.75 19.46
CA THR A 70 -21.67 -0.67 18.74
C THR A 70 -21.10 -0.37 17.38
N GLY A 71 -19.89 -0.88 17.08
CA GLY A 71 -19.16 -0.58 15.84
C GLY A 71 -18.50 0.81 15.86
N GLN A 72 -18.21 1.32 17.05
CA GLN A 72 -17.52 2.62 17.26
C GLN A 72 -16.39 2.51 18.28
N GLU A 73 -16.09 1.33 18.75
CA GLU A 73 -15.02 1.05 19.69
C GLU A 73 -13.66 1.32 19.03
N ILE A 74 -12.73 1.86 19.81
CA ILE A 74 -11.38 2.17 19.32
C ILE A 74 -10.39 1.13 19.83
N LEU A 75 -9.75 0.44 18.92
CA LEU A 75 -8.65 -0.48 19.20
C LEU A 75 -7.31 0.26 19.07
N ILE A 76 -6.48 0.17 20.10
CA ILE A 76 -5.12 0.66 20.09
C ILE A 76 -4.17 -0.53 20.06
N VAL A 77 -3.27 -0.54 19.08
CA VAL A 77 -2.23 -1.56 18.92
C VAL A 77 -0.89 -0.88 18.94
N ARG A 78 -0.04 -1.21 19.94
CA ARG A 78 1.35 -0.75 20.02
C ARG A 78 2.27 -1.94 20.15
N TYR A 79 3.19 -2.07 19.21
CA TYR A 79 4.13 -3.18 19.17
C TYR A 79 5.50 -2.75 18.67
N THR A 80 6.51 -3.57 18.98
CA THR A 80 7.88 -3.36 18.54
C THR A 80 8.45 -4.67 18.05
N THR A 81 9.04 -4.66 16.87
CA THR A 81 9.86 -5.79 16.39
C THR A 81 11.31 -5.51 16.71
N ARG A 82 11.99 -6.47 17.35
CA ARG A 82 13.42 -6.37 17.60
C ARG A 82 14.20 -6.70 16.34
N PHE A 83 14.66 -5.68 15.66
CA PHE A 83 15.63 -5.82 14.60
C PHE A 83 17.07 -5.72 15.15
N PRO A 84 18.07 -6.33 14.47
CA PRO A 84 19.44 -6.44 15.01
C PRO A 84 20.14 -5.12 15.36
N ASP A 85 19.70 -4.01 14.81
CA ASP A 85 20.42 -2.73 14.90
C ASP A 85 20.02 -1.83 16.10
N ASP A 86 19.38 -2.38 17.13
CA ASP A 86 18.96 -1.67 18.38
C ASP A 86 18.09 -0.39 18.17
N LYS A 87 17.74 -0.03 16.95
CA LYS A 87 16.83 1.07 16.62
C LYS A 87 15.39 0.55 16.69
N GLN A 88 14.91 0.32 17.88
CA GLN A 88 13.52 -0.08 18.11
C GLN A 88 12.60 1.11 17.81
N LYS A 89 11.85 1.04 16.72
CA LYS A 89 10.75 1.95 16.44
C LYS A 89 9.45 1.28 16.87
N ASP A 90 8.73 1.90 17.81
CA ASP A 90 7.39 1.44 18.18
C ASP A 90 6.42 1.77 17.06
N ALA A 91 5.77 0.77 16.50
CA ALA A 91 4.62 0.95 15.63
C ALA A 91 3.37 1.12 16.51
N THR A 92 2.59 2.17 16.26
CA THR A 92 1.39 2.49 17.02
C THR A 92 0.26 2.84 16.09
N HIS A 93 -0.85 2.12 16.22
CA HIS A 93 -2.03 2.29 15.39
C HIS A 93 -3.28 2.43 16.26
N ALA A 94 -4.26 3.20 15.76
CA ALA A 94 -5.60 3.24 16.32
C ALA A 94 -6.62 2.99 15.22
N PHE A 95 -7.51 2.04 15.46
CA PHE A 95 -8.55 1.62 14.54
C PHE A 95 -9.93 1.77 15.19
N VAL A 96 -10.92 2.19 14.42
CA VAL A 96 -12.31 2.05 14.80
C VAL A 96 -12.78 0.67 14.35
N LEU A 97 -13.20 -0.15 15.30
CA LEU A 97 -13.79 -1.45 15.03
C LEU A 97 -15.24 -1.24 14.61
N HIS A 98 -15.60 -1.69 13.42
CA HIS A 98 -16.88 -1.34 12.82
C HIS A 98 -17.78 -2.53 12.49
N GLU A 99 -17.24 -3.74 12.44
CA GLU A 99 -17.98 -4.93 12.04
C GLU A 99 -17.45 -6.18 12.73
N VAL A 100 -18.37 -7.07 13.15
CA VAL A 100 -18.06 -8.45 13.51
C VAL A 100 -18.34 -9.30 12.28
N SER A 101 -17.28 -9.65 11.53
CA SER A 101 -17.39 -10.38 10.26
C SER A 101 -17.59 -11.88 10.45
N PHE A 102 -17.19 -12.40 11.60
CA PHE A 102 -17.34 -13.82 11.93
C PHE A 102 -17.59 -13.99 13.43
N ARG A 103 -18.53 -14.87 13.78
CA ARG A 103 -18.78 -15.30 15.15
C ARG A 103 -19.20 -16.75 15.16
N GLU A 104 -18.44 -17.60 15.83
CA GLU A 104 -18.72 -19.02 15.95
C GLU A 104 -18.41 -19.52 17.35
N ARG A 105 -19.28 -20.40 17.87
CA ARG A 105 -19.04 -21.08 19.12
C ARG A 105 -18.16 -22.30 18.88
N SER A 106 -16.88 -22.22 19.27
CA SER A 106 -15.88 -23.25 19.05
C SER A 106 -16.05 -24.45 20.01
N LYS A 107 -16.44 -24.17 21.26
CA LYS A 107 -16.69 -25.17 22.32
C LYS A 107 -17.87 -24.73 23.18
N GLU A 108 -18.27 -25.55 24.17
CA GLU A 108 -19.39 -25.23 25.06
C GLU A 108 -19.29 -23.84 25.74
N LYS A 109 -18.04 -23.35 25.96
CA LYS A 109 -17.78 -22.10 26.67
C LYS A 109 -16.79 -21.17 25.95
N GLU A 110 -16.52 -21.40 24.68
CA GLU A 110 -15.53 -20.64 23.93
C GLU A 110 -16.15 -20.15 22.62
N GLU A 111 -16.11 -18.84 22.40
CA GLU A 111 -16.53 -18.21 21.15
C GLU A 111 -15.30 -17.62 20.43
N VAL A 112 -15.26 -17.75 19.12
CA VAL A 112 -14.29 -17.10 18.25
C VAL A 112 -14.99 -16.01 17.47
N LEU A 113 -14.44 -14.80 17.57
CA LEU A 113 -14.92 -13.62 16.86
C LEU A 113 -13.82 -13.07 15.97
N ILE A 114 -14.20 -12.62 14.78
CA ILE A 114 -13.32 -11.82 13.92
C ILE A 114 -13.97 -10.44 13.78
N ILE A 115 -13.24 -9.41 14.23
CA ILE A 115 -13.73 -8.04 14.22
C ILE A 115 -12.87 -7.24 13.25
N GLU A 116 -13.50 -6.50 12.37
CA GLU A 116 -12.86 -5.66 11.38
C GLU A 116 -12.79 -4.20 11.84
N GLY A 117 -11.68 -3.56 11.55
CA GLY A 117 -11.42 -2.17 11.88
C GLY A 117 -10.75 -1.41 10.76
N ILE A 118 -10.91 -0.11 10.80
CA ILE A 118 -10.32 0.85 9.85
C ILE A 118 -9.72 2.02 10.64
N SER A 119 -8.73 2.71 10.05
CA SER A 119 -8.19 3.93 10.66
C SER A 119 -9.30 4.96 10.98
N ILE A 120 -9.09 5.76 12.02
CA ILE A 120 -10.10 6.71 12.53
C ILE A 120 -10.57 7.66 11.42
N GLU A 121 -9.65 8.14 10.60
CA GLU A 121 -9.95 9.02 9.49
C GLU A 121 -10.78 8.32 8.41
N GLY A 122 -10.56 7.01 8.21
CA GLY A 122 -11.35 6.18 7.28
C GLY A 122 -12.80 6.09 7.70
N TYR A 123 -13.04 5.88 9.00
CA TYR A 123 -14.38 5.87 9.56
C TYR A 123 -15.08 7.23 9.42
N LEU A 124 -14.41 8.31 9.80
CA LEU A 124 -14.97 9.66 9.75
C LEU A 124 -15.12 10.20 8.32
N ASN A 125 -14.34 9.69 7.36
CA ASN A 125 -14.49 10.05 5.94
C ASN A 125 -15.89 9.77 5.40
N LEU A 126 -16.59 8.75 5.91
CA LEU A 126 -17.95 8.42 5.48
C LEU A 126 -18.97 9.50 5.86
N GLN A 127 -18.72 10.22 6.96
CA GLN A 127 -19.61 11.27 7.47
C GLN A 127 -19.40 12.61 6.78
N ASN A 128 -18.28 12.80 6.10
CA ASN A 128 -17.90 14.06 5.49
C ASN A 128 -18.19 14.07 3.99
N LYS A 129 -18.69 15.21 3.49
CA LYS A 129 -18.92 15.47 2.06
C LYS A 129 -18.36 16.84 1.68
N ILE A 130 -17.70 16.91 0.54
CA ILE A 130 -17.11 18.14 0.02
C ILE A 130 -17.99 18.69 -1.09
N SER A 131 -18.46 19.94 -0.91
CA SER A 131 -19.26 20.67 -1.90
C SER A 131 -18.72 22.10 -2.00
N ARG A 132 -17.60 22.28 -2.70
CA ARG A 132 -16.98 23.58 -2.92
C ARG A 132 -16.16 23.63 -4.21
N ALA A 133 -15.83 24.85 -4.64
CA ALA A 133 -14.95 25.10 -5.79
C ALA A 133 -13.48 25.12 -5.35
N TYR A 134 -12.63 24.50 -6.16
CA TYR A 134 -11.18 24.52 -6.04
C TYR A 134 -10.54 25.21 -7.24
N GLY A 135 -9.38 25.81 -7.05
CA GLY A 135 -8.57 26.35 -8.15
C GLY A 135 -8.99 27.72 -8.63
N ARG A 136 -9.40 28.65 -7.73
CA ARG A 136 -9.69 30.04 -8.11
C ARG A 136 -8.46 30.72 -8.75
N ASN A 137 -8.68 31.62 -9.70
CA ASN A 137 -7.64 32.47 -10.31
C ASN A 137 -6.47 31.71 -10.97
N GLY A 138 -6.76 30.79 -11.89
CA GLY A 138 -5.73 30.10 -12.67
C GLY A 138 -5.37 28.71 -12.20
N GLY A 139 -6.18 28.11 -11.30
CA GLY A 139 -6.02 26.76 -10.81
C GLY A 139 -4.97 26.57 -9.72
N ASN A 140 -5.12 25.52 -8.95
CA ASN A 140 -4.16 25.11 -7.94
C ASN A 140 -3.48 23.79 -8.35
N GLU A 141 -2.25 23.62 -7.94
CA GLU A 141 -1.52 22.36 -8.06
C GLU A 141 -2.28 21.25 -7.30
N ILE A 142 -2.34 20.06 -7.88
CA ILE A 142 -3.14 18.96 -7.32
C ILE A 142 -2.67 18.57 -5.93
N ASN A 143 -1.34 18.50 -5.71
CA ASN A 143 -0.79 18.19 -4.38
C ASN A 143 -1.26 19.18 -3.31
N LYS A 144 -1.31 20.50 -3.60
CA LYS A 144 -1.79 21.49 -2.64
C LYS A 144 -3.28 21.37 -2.33
N ILE A 145 -4.07 20.95 -3.31
CA ILE A 145 -5.50 20.66 -3.09
C ILE A 145 -5.64 19.44 -2.18
N ILE A 146 -4.89 18.36 -2.46
CA ILE A 146 -4.92 17.14 -1.64
C ILE A 146 -4.45 17.45 -0.20
N GLU A 147 -3.34 18.16 -0.04
CA GLU A 147 -2.85 18.62 1.26
C GLU A 147 -3.92 19.39 2.03
N SER A 148 -4.56 20.35 1.39
CA SER A 148 -5.66 21.13 1.99
C SER A 148 -6.85 20.25 2.40
N ILE A 149 -7.18 19.21 1.63
CA ILE A 149 -8.24 18.26 1.99
C ILE A 149 -7.83 17.41 3.21
N VAL A 150 -6.60 16.90 3.22
CA VAL A 150 -6.08 16.12 4.34
C VAL A 150 -6.03 16.98 5.62
N ASP A 151 -5.53 18.20 5.54
CA ASP A 151 -5.45 19.08 6.71
C ASP A 151 -6.85 19.44 7.26
N GLU A 152 -7.84 19.65 6.38
CA GLU A 152 -9.18 20.03 6.81
C GLU A 152 -10.00 18.86 7.36
N TYR A 153 -9.91 17.67 6.72
CA TYR A 153 -10.78 16.55 7.04
C TYR A 153 -10.10 15.44 7.87
N PHE A 154 -8.78 15.21 7.69
CA PHE A 154 -8.04 14.17 8.41
C PHE A 154 -7.24 14.70 9.61
N LYS A 155 -7.07 16.02 9.69
CA LYS A 155 -6.52 16.72 10.87
C LYS A 155 -7.53 17.68 11.49
N SER A 156 -8.82 17.39 11.31
CA SER A 156 -9.90 18.19 11.90
C SER A 156 -9.80 18.23 13.44
N LYS A 157 -10.37 19.26 14.06
CA LYS A 157 -10.42 19.35 15.52
C LYS A 157 -11.08 18.13 16.17
N SER A 158 -12.07 17.56 15.53
CA SER A 158 -12.75 16.34 16.02
C SER A 158 -11.77 15.17 16.09
N ILE A 159 -10.95 14.95 15.06
CA ILE A 159 -9.94 13.90 15.01
C ILE A 159 -8.84 14.16 16.04
N GLN A 160 -8.37 15.40 16.16
CA GLN A 160 -7.38 15.78 17.17
C GLN A 160 -7.90 15.53 18.59
N ASN A 161 -9.17 15.82 18.86
CA ASN A 161 -9.79 15.52 20.17
C ASN A 161 -9.85 14.01 20.43
N ILE A 162 -10.15 13.19 19.42
CA ILE A 162 -10.14 11.72 19.56
C ILE A 162 -8.73 11.25 19.89
N TYR A 163 -7.71 11.69 19.17
CA TYR A 163 -6.32 11.33 19.45
C TYR A 163 -5.85 11.82 20.82
N GLN A 164 -6.30 13.01 21.25
CA GLN A 164 -6.02 13.51 22.61
C GLN A 164 -6.67 12.60 23.67
N THR A 165 -7.93 12.22 23.47
CA THR A 165 -8.64 11.29 24.37
C THR A 165 -7.92 9.94 24.45
N ILE A 166 -7.48 9.40 23.30
CA ILE A 166 -6.67 8.17 23.24
C ILE A 166 -5.37 8.34 24.04
N SER A 167 -4.70 9.48 23.86
CA SER A 167 -3.45 9.77 24.57
C SER A 167 -3.66 9.84 26.09
N ASP A 168 -4.75 10.45 26.52
CA ASP A 168 -5.07 10.62 27.94
C ASP A 168 -5.45 9.27 28.59
N ILE A 169 -6.16 8.43 27.90
CA ILE A 169 -6.64 7.11 28.39
C ILE A 169 -5.53 6.06 28.30
N ALA A 170 -4.99 5.82 27.11
CA ALA A 170 -4.02 4.74 26.86
C ALA A 170 -2.57 5.16 27.06
N LYS A 171 -2.32 6.45 27.32
CA LYS A 171 -0.97 7.05 27.48
C LYS A 171 -0.06 6.75 26.28
N VAL A 172 -0.64 6.78 25.09
CA VAL A 172 0.00 6.50 23.81
C VAL A 172 -0.20 7.70 22.88
N THR A 173 0.88 8.24 22.34
CA THR A 173 0.82 9.35 21.39
C THR A 173 0.91 8.78 19.97
N ILE A 174 -0.09 9.10 19.13
CA ILE A 174 -0.12 8.74 17.72
C ILE A 174 0.22 9.99 16.92
N GLN A 175 1.30 9.92 16.15
CA GLN A 175 1.74 11.02 15.28
C GLN A 175 1.76 10.53 13.85
N LYS A 176 1.14 11.29 12.94
CA LYS A 176 1.15 11.02 11.50
C LYS A 176 1.98 12.08 10.78
N ASN A 177 3.05 11.63 10.14
CA ASN A 177 3.95 12.44 9.32
C ASN A 177 3.54 12.31 7.86
N ASN A 178 2.68 13.20 7.40
CA ASN A 178 2.16 13.16 6.06
C ASN A 178 3.16 13.72 5.04
N THR A 179 3.24 13.11 3.86
CA THR A 179 4.10 13.58 2.78
C THR A 179 3.29 13.77 1.48
N PHE A 180 3.56 14.88 0.77
CA PHE A 180 2.88 15.22 -0.47
C PHE A 180 3.90 15.57 -1.55
N ASP A 181 4.04 14.70 -2.54
CA ASP A 181 4.91 14.97 -3.68
C ASP A 181 4.34 16.06 -4.59
N PRO A 182 5.18 16.95 -5.10
CA PRO A 182 4.72 18.05 -5.94
C PRO A 182 4.18 17.54 -7.28
N THR A 183 3.14 18.23 -7.78
CA THR A 183 2.57 18.00 -9.10
C THR A 183 2.82 19.19 -10.00
N ARG A 184 3.06 18.92 -11.29
CA ARG A 184 3.25 19.98 -12.29
C ARG A 184 1.94 20.58 -12.76
N ASN A 185 0.91 19.77 -12.85
CA ASN A 185 -0.37 20.19 -13.40
C ASN A 185 -1.24 20.89 -12.35
N LYS A 186 -1.96 21.89 -12.83
CA LYS A 186 -2.99 22.60 -12.07
C LYS A 186 -4.36 22.14 -12.48
N THR A 187 -5.32 22.20 -11.57
CA THR A 187 -6.71 21.86 -11.85
C THR A 187 -7.67 22.86 -11.26
N GLN A 188 -8.84 22.96 -11.86
CA GLN A 188 -9.94 23.80 -11.41
C GLN A 188 -11.25 23.03 -11.59
N PHE A 189 -12.01 22.89 -10.51
CA PHE A 189 -13.27 22.14 -10.54
C PHE A 189 -14.18 22.52 -9.36
N ILE A 190 -15.41 22.06 -9.44
CA ILE A 190 -16.40 22.09 -8.34
C ILE A 190 -16.60 20.66 -7.86
N SER A 191 -16.41 20.44 -6.56
CA SER A 191 -16.66 19.13 -5.95
C SER A 191 -18.16 18.83 -5.96
N PRO A 192 -18.57 17.63 -6.47
CA PRO A 192 -19.98 17.28 -6.61
C PRO A 192 -20.54 16.62 -5.35
N ASN A 193 -20.25 17.12 -4.15
CA ASN A 193 -20.72 16.58 -2.88
C ASN A 193 -20.34 15.12 -2.63
N ILE A 194 -19.06 14.83 -2.78
CA ILE A 194 -18.48 13.48 -2.56
C ILE A 194 -17.58 13.46 -1.32
N SER A 195 -17.28 12.26 -0.83
CA SER A 195 -16.38 12.11 0.34
C SER A 195 -14.96 12.60 0.04
N PRO A 196 -14.20 13.05 1.06
CA PRO A 196 -12.83 13.53 0.91
C PRO A 196 -11.93 12.54 0.17
N VAL A 197 -11.95 11.28 0.54
CA VAL A 197 -11.15 10.24 -0.13
C VAL A 197 -11.55 10.05 -1.58
N LYS A 198 -12.84 10.04 -1.90
CA LYS A 198 -13.28 9.92 -3.30
C LYS A 198 -12.79 11.09 -4.14
N MET A 199 -12.75 12.29 -3.55
CA MET A 199 -12.16 13.46 -4.19
C MET A 199 -10.66 13.28 -4.41
N ILE A 200 -9.92 12.84 -3.38
CA ILE A 200 -8.49 12.57 -3.50
C ILE A 200 -8.22 11.52 -4.58
N GLN A 201 -8.96 10.41 -4.60
CA GLN A 201 -8.82 9.36 -5.62
C GLN A 201 -9.07 9.86 -7.06
N ASN A 202 -9.98 10.81 -7.23
CA ASN A 202 -10.19 11.44 -8.52
C ASN A 202 -9.01 12.34 -8.92
N LEU A 203 -8.46 13.09 -7.96
CA LEU A 203 -7.30 13.95 -8.17
C LEU A 203 -6.02 13.15 -8.45
N VAL A 204 -5.82 12.04 -7.75
CA VAL A 204 -4.68 11.11 -7.98
C VAL A 204 -4.62 10.66 -9.44
N LYS A 205 -5.78 10.35 -10.05
CA LYS A 205 -5.85 9.96 -11.46
C LYS A 205 -5.48 11.08 -12.44
N GLU A 206 -5.70 12.33 -12.02
CA GLU A 206 -5.39 13.51 -12.83
C GLU A 206 -3.99 14.06 -12.57
N ALA A 207 -3.30 13.57 -11.53
CA ALA A 207 -1.99 14.05 -11.11
C ALA A 207 -0.90 13.71 -12.14
N ASP A 208 -0.06 14.66 -12.41
CA ASP A 208 1.04 14.56 -13.38
C ASP A 208 2.24 15.38 -12.88
N ASN A 209 3.39 14.74 -12.85
CA ASN A 209 4.68 15.42 -12.61
C ASN A 209 5.59 15.32 -13.83
N ASP A 210 5.49 14.22 -14.58
CA ASP A 210 6.25 13.94 -15.78
C ASP A 210 5.34 13.30 -16.84
N THR A 211 5.53 13.66 -18.10
CA THR A 211 4.74 13.10 -19.22
C THR A 211 4.97 11.61 -19.46
N ILE A 212 6.04 11.06 -18.91
CA ILE A 212 6.46 9.67 -19.11
C ILE A 212 5.97 8.76 -17.98
N HIS A 213 5.86 9.29 -16.75
CA HIS A 213 5.47 8.56 -15.56
C HIS A 213 4.27 9.22 -14.86
N PRO A 214 3.12 9.38 -15.51
CA PRO A 214 1.97 10.06 -14.92
C PRO A 214 1.22 9.10 -13.98
N LEU A 215 1.84 8.70 -12.88
CA LEU A 215 1.27 7.78 -11.92
C LEU A 215 1.57 8.22 -10.50
N PHE A 216 0.52 8.50 -9.74
CA PHE A 216 0.57 8.82 -8.33
C PHE A 216 -0.24 7.81 -7.52
N CYS A 217 0.09 7.67 -6.25
CA CYS A 217 -0.65 6.87 -5.28
C CYS A 217 -0.97 7.72 -4.06
N PHE A 218 -2.11 7.44 -3.43
CA PHE A 218 -2.47 7.99 -2.12
C PHE A 218 -2.81 6.84 -1.20
N TYR A 219 -2.02 6.71 -0.14
CA TYR A 219 -2.12 5.59 0.81
C TYR A 219 -1.73 6.04 2.21
N GLU A 220 -2.10 5.23 3.18
CA GLU A 220 -1.68 5.33 4.58
C GLU A 220 -0.73 4.19 4.91
N ASP A 221 0.34 4.50 5.62
CA ASP A 221 1.26 3.52 6.21
C ASP A 221 1.45 3.80 7.71
N THR A 222 2.45 3.15 8.33
CA THR A 222 2.77 3.33 9.74
C THR A 222 3.17 4.76 10.09
N ASP A 223 3.75 5.51 9.16
CA ASP A 223 4.19 6.89 9.37
C ASP A 223 3.10 7.94 9.15
N GLY A 224 2.09 7.64 8.32
CA GLY A 224 0.98 8.57 8.03
C GLY A 224 0.45 8.47 6.60
N TYR A 225 -0.07 9.58 6.08
CA TYR A 225 -0.61 9.68 4.73
C TYR A 225 0.44 10.12 3.72
N HIS A 226 0.48 9.43 2.61
CA HIS A 226 1.43 9.69 1.54
C HIS A 226 0.70 9.92 0.22
N PHE A 227 0.97 11.05 -0.41
CA PHE A 227 0.65 11.29 -1.80
C PHE A 227 1.96 11.27 -2.58
N SER A 228 2.26 10.14 -3.22
CA SER A 228 3.58 9.85 -3.76
C SER A 228 3.57 9.66 -5.27
N ASP A 229 4.56 10.25 -5.93
CA ASP A 229 4.93 9.93 -7.31
C ASP A 229 5.55 8.52 -7.36
N VAL A 230 4.94 7.62 -8.12
CA VAL A 230 5.41 6.22 -8.21
C VAL A 230 6.84 6.16 -8.74
N LYS A 231 7.26 7.07 -9.62
CA LYS A 231 8.65 7.16 -10.07
C LYS A 231 9.60 7.35 -8.90
N LYS A 232 9.28 8.24 -7.95
CA LYS A 232 10.11 8.45 -6.76
C LYS A 232 10.16 7.22 -5.86
N LEU A 233 9.06 6.44 -5.78
CA LEU A 233 9.07 5.18 -5.05
C LEU A 233 10.00 4.15 -5.67
N LEU A 234 10.09 4.09 -7.01
CA LEU A 234 11.02 3.21 -7.73
C LEU A 234 12.49 3.63 -7.55
N ASP A 235 12.73 4.92 -7.40
CA ASP A 235 14.09 5.49 -7.24
C ASP A 235 14.59 5.41 -5.78
N LYS A 236 13.73 5.01 -4.81
CA LYS A 236 14.14 4.81 -3.41
C LYS A 236 15.25 3.76 -3.28
N ASP A 237 16.05 3.90 -2.24
CA ASP A 237 16.99 2.89 -1.82
C ASP A 237 16.28 1.59 -1.41
N VAL A 238 17.01 0.48 -1.45
CA VAL A 238 16.50 -0.82 -1.03
C VAL A 238 16.34 -0.83 0.48
N ALA A 239 15.11 -1.03 0.95
CA ALA A 239 14.78 -1.07 2.37
C ALA A 239 15.37 -2.32 3.04
N ASP A 240 15.27 -3.48 2.38
CA ASP A 240 15.86 -4.72 2.87
C ASP A 240 16.10 -5.74 1.75
N THR A 241 16.91 -6.78 2.05
CA THR A 241 17.18 -7.90 1.16
C THR A 241 16.80 -9.20 1.83
N PHE A 242 15.98 -10.01 1.17
CA PHE A 242 15.52 -11.30 1.66
C PHE A 242 15.98 -12.43 0.75
N SER A 243 16.37 -13.56 1.35
CA SER A 243 16.83 -14.75 0.63
C SER A 243 15.96 -15.97 0.95
N TYR A 244 15.69 -16.77 -0.08
CA TYR A 244 15.05 -18.07 0.10
C TYR A 244 16.11 -19.16 0.15
N GLU A 245 16.23 -19.80 1.30
CA GLU A 245 17.18 -20.90 1.52
C GLU A 245 16.41 -22.16 1.89
N PRO A 246 16.29 -23.15 0.97
CA PRO A 246 15.50 -24.34 1.21
C PRO A 246 16.15 -25.33 2.20
N SER A 247 17.42 -25.14 2.55
CA SER A 247 18.13 -26.03 3.47
C SER A 247 18.45 -25.35 4.80
N ASN A 248 18.16 -26.05 5.90
CA ASN A 248 18.61 -25.69 7.24
C ASN A 248 20.13 -25.89 7.36
N TYR A 249 20.91 -24.97 6.85
CA TYR A 249 22.34 -25.01 7.05
C TYR A 249 22.66 -24.54 8.48
N ASN A 250 23.17 -25.45 9.30
CA ASN A 250 23.60 -25.19 10.67
C ASN A 250 24.96 -24.49 10.69
N GLU A 251 25.04 -23.25 10.27
CA GLU A 251 26.18 -22.41 10.59
C GLU A 251 25.99 -21.83 11.99
N GLY A 252 26.69 -22.36 12.97
CA GLY A 252 26.75 -21.81 14.30
C GLY A 252 27.65 -20.59 14.33
N GLY A 253 27.08 -19.41 14.52
CA GLY A 253 27.83 -18.16 14.66
C GLY A 253 26.94 -17.05 15.24
N SER A 254 27.53 -15.99 15.79
CA SER A 254 26.83 -14.85 16.40
C SER A 254 25.96 -14.06 15.40
N ASN A 255 26.11 -14.25 14.11
CA ASN A 255 25.33 -13.62 13.04
C ASN A 255 24.14 -14.46 12.57
N LYS A 256 23.91 -15.65 13.14
CA LYS A 256 22.85 -16.56 12.71
C LYS A 256 21.47 -15.93 12.81
N ASP A 257 21.19 -15.27 13.91
CA ASP A 257 19.87 -14.65 14.16
C ASP A 257 19.55 -13.56 13.13
N MET A 258 20.58 -12.80 12.70
CA MET A 258 20.41 -11.76 11.65
C MET A 258 20.12 -12.37 10.28
N ILE A 259 20.81 -13.46 9.95
CA ILE A 259 20.62 -14.17 8.67
C ILE A 259 19.24 -14.80 8.65
N ASP A 260 18.83 -15.43 9.77
CA ASP A 260 17.53 -16.09 9.87
C ASP A 260 16.36 -15.08 9.79
N MET A 261 16.52 -13.85 10.29
CA MET A 261 15.51 -12.80 10.14
C MET A 261 15.28 -12.36 8.69
N LYS A 262 16.28 -12.49 7.82
CA LYS A 262 16.20 -12.13 6.39
C LYS A 262 15.81 -13.29 5.49
N LYS A 263 15.41 -14.41 6.06
CA LYS A 263 14.91 -15.56 5.30
C LYS A 263 13.48 -15.38 4.86
N ILE A 264 13.22 -15.76 3.62
CA ILE A 264 11.87 -15.94 3.09
C ILE A 264 11.33 -17.25 3.67
N ILE A 265 10.21 -17.19 4.38
CA ILE A 265 9.51 -18.35 4.94
C ILE A 265 8.84 -19.13 3.82
N GLU A 266 8.10 -18.39 2.98
CA GLU A 266 7.33 -18.92 1.87
C GLU A 266 7.19 -17.89 0.77
N TYR A 267 7.17 -18.33 -0.49
CA TYR A 267 6.79 -17.49 -1.60
C TYR A 267 5.87 -18.24 -2.56
N ASN A 268 4.97 -17.49 -3.21
CA ASN A 268 4.07 -18.00 -4.22
C ASN A 268 4.00 -17.03 -5.40
N VAL A 269 4.06 -17.56 -6.62
CA VAL A 269 3.96 -16.76 -7.83
C VAL A 269 2.49 -16.52 -8.16
N ILE A 270 2.04 -15.26 -8.05
CA ILE A 270 0.67 -14.86 -8.43
C ILE A 270 0.56 -14.72 -9.95
N ASN A 271 1.52 -14.03 -10.53
CA ASN A 271 1.57 -13.78 -11.96
C ASN A 271 3.02 -13.71 -12.44
N GLN A 272 3.28 -14.40 -13.53
CA GLN A 272 4.55 -14.33 -14.23
C GLN A 272 4.24 -14.24 -15.72
N THR A 273 4.21 -13.02 -16.24
CA THR A 273 4.03 -12.71 -17.65
C THR A 273 2.81 -13.40 -18.31
N SER A 274 1.69 -12.71 -18.33
CA SER A 274 0.49 -13.14 -19.07
C SER A 274 0.32 -12.28 -20.32
N MET A 275 0.76 -12.76 -21.47
CA MET A 275 0.73 -12.01 -22.72
C MET A 275 -0.71 -11.60 -23.11
N MET A 276 -1.67 -12.53 -23.03
CA MET A 276 -3.07 -12.24 -23.38
C MET A 276 -3.69 -11.20 -22.45
N GLN A 277 -3.44 -11.34 -21.14
CA GLN A 277 -3.91 -10.38 -20.16
C GLN A 277 -3.26 -9.00 -20.38
N ASN A 278 -1.96 -8.96 -20.65
CA ASN A 278 -1.22 -7.72 -20.91
C ASN A 278 -1.74 -6.99 -22.16
N ILE A 279 -2.11 -7.72 -23.22
CA ILE A 279 -2.76 -7.15 -24.42
C ILE A 279 -4.11 -6.57 -24.02
N HIS A 280 -4.95 -7.34 -23.34
CA HIS A 280 -6.30 -6.91 -22.93
C HIS A 280 -6.28 -5.69 -22.00
N LEU A 281 -5.32 -5.65 -21.09
CA LEU A 281 -5.14 -4.53 -20.18
C LEU A 281 -4.52 -3.28 -20.84
N GLY A 282 -4.07 -3.38 -22.09
CA GLY A 282 -3.52 -2.26 -22.86
C GLY A 282 -2.07 -1.94 -22.52
N LEU A 283 -1.28 -2.93 -22.06
CA LEU A 283 0.15 -2.74 -21.80
C LEU A 283 0.90 -2.33 -23.06
N TYR A 284 0.66 -3.02 -24.18
CA TYR A 284 1.42 -2.84 -25.43
C TYR A 284 0.83 -1.78 -26.35
N GLY A 285 -0.46 -1.48 -26.21
CA GLY A 285 -1.12 -0.48 -27.03
C GLY A 285 -2.49 -0.13 -26.48
N SER A 286 -2.89 1.12 -26.63
CA SER A 286 -4.23 1.55 -26.29
C SER A 286 -4.61 2.79 -27.09
N LYS A 287 -5.92 2.99 -27.23
CA LYS A 287 -6.50 4.15 -27.88
C LYS A 287 -7.32 4.94 -26.88
N THR A 288 -7.04 6.20 -26.73
CA THR A 288 -7.84 7.13 -25.95
C THR A 288 -8.68 7.97 -26.87
N ILE A 289 -10.00 7.95 -26.68
CA ILE A 289 -10.97 8.75 -27.43
C ILE A 289 -11.51 9.82 -26.49
N ASN A 290 -11.21 11.05 -26.79
CA ASN A 290 -11.77 12.20 -26.08
C ASN A 290 -12.88 12.85 -26.91
N MET A 291 -14.09 12.92 -26.36
CA MET A 291 -15.28 13.46 -27.04
C MET A 291 -15.75 14.75 -26.34
N ASP A 292 -15.74 15.83 -27.07
CA ASP A 292 -16.40 17.08 -26.66
C ASP A 292 -17.82 17.10 -27.25
N VAL A 293 -18.80 16.78 -26.41
CA VAL A 293 -20.21 16.66 -26.81
C VAL A 293 -20.79 18.02 -27.21
N LEU A 294 -20.35 19.09 -26.54
CA LEU A 294 -20.87 20.45 -26.83
C LEU A 294 -20.41 20.96 -28.18
N ARG A 295 -19.16 20.74 -28.54
CA ARG A 295 -18.56 21.17 -29.78
C ARG A 295 -18.63 20.15 -30.89
N LYS A 296 -19.17 18.95 -30.60
CA LYS A 296 -19.23 17.81 -31.54
C LYS A 296 -17.86 17.46 -32.14
N ARG A 297 -16.81 17.47 -31.30
CA ARG A 297 -15.46 17.15 -31.71
C ARG A 297 -15.00 15.86 -31.06
N LYS A 298 -14.16 15.12 -31.79
CA LYS A 298 -13.53 13.88 -31.34
C LYS A 298 -12.03 14.02 -31.53
N LYS A 299 -11.25 13.67 -30.51
CA LYS A 299 -9.80 13.53 -30.59
C LYS A 299 -9.41 12.12 -30.22
N GLU A 300 -8.62 11.48 -31.06
CA GLU A 300 -8.06 10.14 -30.80
C GLU A 300 -6.57 10.28 -30.49
N ILE A 301 -6.10 9.54 -29.50
CA ILE A 301 -4.71 9.50 -29.06
C ILE A 301 -4.33 8.02 -28.98
N ASP A 302 -3.42 7.61 -29.83
CA ASP A 302 -2.89 6.24 -29.85
C ASP A 302 -1.63 6.17 -28.97
N PHE A 303 -1.54 5.14 -28.16
CA PHE A 303 -0.39 4.80 -27.36
C PHE A 303 0.29 3.55 -27.92
N ASP A 304 1.61 3.62 -28.11
CA ASP A 304 2.46 2.49 -28.49
C ASP A 304 3.57 2.28 -27.45
N TYR A 305 3.64 1.05 -26.94
CA TYR A 305 4.62 0.64 -25.94
C TYR A 305 6.06 0.74 -26.44
N ASN A 306 6.32 0.34 -27.69
CA ASN A 306 7.67 0.28 -28.23
C ASN A 306 8.37 1.64 -28.27
N THR A 307 7.59 2.72 -28.42
CA THR A 307 8.08 4.09 -28.47
C THR A 307 8.26 4.70 -27.09
N THR A 308 7.47 4.29 -26.10
CA THR A 308 7.39 4.96 -24.79
C THR A 308 8.11 4.18 -23.69
N ALA A 309 7.97 2.85 -23.64
CA ALA A 309 8.53 2.02 -22.57
C ALA A 309 10.06 2.05 -22.42
N PRO A 310 10.86 2.32 -23.46
CA PRO A 310 12.30 2.54 -23.28
C PRO A 310 12.63 3.69 -22.31
N LYS A 311 11.72 4.63 -22.13
CA LYS A 311 11.86 5.81 -21.28
C LYS A 311 11.33 5.58 -19.87
N PHE A 312 10.64 4.48 -19.60
CA PHE A 312 10.13 4.18 -18.25
C PHE A 312 11.28 3.97 -17.26
N THR A 313 11.14 4.51 -16.07
CA THR A 313 11.99 4.14 -14.93
C THR A 313 11.68 2.69 -14.56
N LYS A 314 12.74 1.90 -14.37
CA LYS A 314 12.65 0.47 -14.12
C LYS A 314 13.18 0.13 -12.74
N LEU A 315 12.63 -0.92 -12.15
CA LEU A 315 13.19 -1.53 -10.94
C LEU A 315 14.45 -2.34 -11.25
N ASN A 316 14.46 -3.00 -12.42
CA ASN A 316 15.55 -3.89 -12.85
C ASN A 316 16.10 -3.46 -14.22
N ASP A 317 17.43 -3.36 -14.34
CA ASP A 317 18.08 -2.75 -15.51
C ASP A 317 18.00 -3.54 -16.83
N LYS A 318 17.57 -4.83 -16.79
CA LYS A 318 17.80 -5.73 -17.90
C LYS A 318 16.61 -6.18 -18.66
N ARG A 319 16.17 -5.80 -19.64
CA ARG A 319 15.20 -6.22 -20.65
C ARG A 319 13.82 -5.60 -20.48
N LEU A 320 13.56 -4.72 -21.37
CA LEU A 320 12.24 -4.47 -21.87
C LEU A 320 11.64 -5.78 -22.33
N ILE A 321 10.43 -6.07 -21.85
CA ILE A 321 9.57 -6.99 -22.55
C ILE A 321 9.52 -6.46 -23.97
N GLN A 322 9.96 -7.25 -24.93
CA GLN A 322 9.87 -6.85 -26.33
C GLN A 322 8.40 -6.67 -26.65
N GLY A 323 8.03 -5.45 -26.98
CA GLY A 323 6.69 -5.12 -27.35
C GLY A 323 6.26 -6.03 -28.49
N ASN A 324 5.08 -6.60 -28.35
CA ASN A 324 4.54 -7.48 -29.35
C ASN A 324 4.03 -6.68 -30.54
N SER A 325 4.36 -7.10 -31.75
CA SER A 325 3.75 -6.59 -32.97
C SER A 325 2.22 -6.83 -33.03
N TYR A 326 1.67 -7.66 -32.14
CA TYR A 326 0.23 -7.95 -32.05
C TYR A 326 -0.56 -7.02 -31.13
N GLY A 327 0.09 -6.23 -30.28
CA GLY A 327 -0.55 -5.26 -29.38
C GLY A 327 -0.79 -3.93 -30.08
N GLY A 328 -1.82 -3.83 -30.90
CA GLY A 328 -2.18 -2.57 -31.58
C GLY A 328 -2.98 -1.62 -30.69
N PRO A 329 -3.18 -0.34 -31.12
CA PRO A 329 -3.92 0.67 -30.39
C PRO A 329 -5.35 0.25 -29.99
N ASN A 330 -5.95 -0.65 -30.74
CA ASN A 330 -7.30 -1.14 -30.49
C ASN A 330 -7.38 -2.23 -29.40
N SER A 331 -6.26 -2.66 -28.83
CA SER A 331 -6.22 -3.65 -27.74
C SER A 331 -7.03 -3.19 -26.52
N LYS A 332 -6.96 -1.90 -26.21
CA LYS A 332 -7.77 -1.26 -25.17
C LYS A 332 -8.23 0.10 -25.64
N VAL A 333 -9.54 0.33 -25.63
CA VAL A 333 -10.11 1.63 -25.97
C VAL A 333 -10.68 2.27 -24.72
N MET A 334 -10.20 3.47 -24.41
CA MET A 334 -10.68 4.30 -23.29
C MET A 334 -11.41 5.50 -23.85
N MET A 335 -12.63 5.75 -23.38
CA MET A 335 -13.46 6.86 -23.86
C MET A 335 -13.70 7.85 -22.73
N PHE A 336 -13.41 9.11 -22.97
CA PHE A 336 -13.66 10.23 -22.06
C PHE A 336 -14.58 11.23 -22.73
N THR A 337 -15.54 11.72 -21.94
CA THR A 337 -16.39 12.83 -22.33
C THR A 337 -15.97 14.09 -21.60
N SER A 338 -15.82 15.17 -22.32
CA SER A 338 -15.45 16.46 -21.76
C SER A 338 -16.44 17.53 -22.13
N ARG A 339 -16.81 18.35 -21.15
CA ARG A 339 -17.55 19.59 -21.40
C ARG A 339 -16.63 20.73 -21.81
N ASP A 340 -15.37 20.67 -21.44
CA ASP A 340 -14.45 21.80 -21.43
C ASP A 340 -13.34 21.69 -22.48
N GLY A 341 -13.55 20.91 -23.55
CA GLY A 341 -12.59 20.75 -24.63
C GLY A 341 -11.14 20.59 -24.14
N HIS A 342 -10.69 19.37 -23.99
CA HIS A 342 -9.29 19.06 -23.65
C HIS A 342 -8.31 19.40 -24.79
N ASP A 343 -8.75 20.16 -25.77
CA ASP A 343 -7.95 20.53 -26.92
C ASP A 343 -7.19 21.81 -26.64
N THR A 344 -5.87 21.77 -26.80
CA THR A 344 -4.98 22.93 -26.70
C THR A 344 -5.31 24.02 -27.76
N ASP A 345 -6.05 23.64 -28.80
CA ASP A 345 -6.47 24.54 -29.89
C ASP A 345 -7.86 25.17 -29.65
N SER A 346 -8.40 25.06 -28.44
CA SER A 346 -9.72 25.63 -28.16
C SER A 346 -9.69 27.16 -28.25
N ILE A 347 -10.64 27.70 -29.02
CA ILE A 347 -10.87 29.14 -29.25
C ILE A 347 -11.20 29.91 -27.95
N LEU A 348 -11.54 29.19 -26.88
CA LEU A 348 -11.72 29.77 -25.55
C LEU A 348 -10.41 29.63 -24.74
N LYS A 349 -9.39 30.35 -25.15
CA LYS A 349 -8.29 30.71 -24.26
C LYS A 349 -8.76 31.75 -23.26
N SER A 350 -9.68 31.39 -22.40
CA SER A 350 -9.93 32.17 -21.19
C SER A 350 -8.72 31.95 -20.29
N GLU A 351 -8.14 33.03 -19.79
CA GLU A 351 -7.00 32.98 -18.85
C GLU A 351 -7.27 32.12 -17.62
N ASN A 352 -8.52 31.74 -17.36
CA ASN A 352 -9.01 30.96 -16.24
C ASN A 352 -9.37 29.52 -16.60
N HIS A 353 -9.18 29.10 -17.86
CA HIS A 353 -9.50 27.71 -18.26
C HIS A 353 -8.28 26.81 -18.19
N ILE A 354 -8.34 25.78 -17.34
CA ILE A 354 -7.31 24.78 -17.22
C ILE A 354 -7.82 23.49 -17.86
N PRO A 355 -7.20 23.06 -18.96
CA PRO A 355 -7.61 21.84 -19.63
C PRO A 355 -7.24 20.61 -18.78
N LYS A 356 -8.15 19.66 -18.67
CA LYS A 356 -7.84 18.35 -18.05
C LYS A 356 -6.87 17.60 -18.95
N ARG A 357 -5.74 17.16 -18.36
CA ARG A 357 -4.66 16.51 -19.11
C ARG A 357 -4.76 14.98 -19.11
N PHE A 358 -5.54 14.42 -18.19
CA PHE A 358 -5.64 12.98 -18.02
C PHE A 358 -5.89 12.19 -19.32
N PRO A 359 -6.80 12.57 -20.23
CA PRO A 359 -6.98 11.85 -21.48
C PRO A 359 -5.72 11.76 -22.36
N GLN A 360 -4.80 12.72 -22.21
CA GLN A 360 -3.56 12.76 -23.01
C GLN A 360 -2.56 11.70 -22.56
N PHE A 361 -2.54 11.34 -21.26
CA PHE A 361 -1.60 10.39 -20.71
C PHE A 361 -2.25 9.10 -20.16
N ALA A 362 -3.56 8.94 -20.28
CA ALA A 362 -4.26 7.75 -19.78
C ALA A 362 -3.70 6.43 -20.32
N GLY A 363 -3.31 6.40 -21.59
CA GLY A 363 -2.66 5.25 -22.21
C GLY A 363 -1.30 4.94 -21.59
N ILE A 364 -0.50 5.97 -21.36
CA ILE A 364 0.84 5.84 -20.72
C ILE A 364 0.69 5.36 -19.29
N SER A 365 -0.19 5.99 -18.50
CA SER A 365 -0.46 5.60 -17.09
C SER A 365 -0.92 4.15 -16.98
N THR A 366 -1.85 3.74 -17.85
CA THR A 366 -2.33 2.36 -17.91
C THR A 366 -1.21 1.37 -18.23
N SER A 367 -0.41 1.68 -19.25
CA SER A 367 0.72 0.84 -19.65
C SER A 367 1.77 0.74 -18.54
N PHE A 368 2.13 1.84 -17.91
CA PHE A 368 3.12 1.89 -16.84
C PHE A 368 2.68 1.10 -15.61
N THR A 369 1.41 1.23 -15.19
CA THR A 369 0.83 0.44 -14.09
C THR A 369 0.89 -1.06 -14.35
N ASN A 370 0.51 -1.48 -15.57
CA ASN A 370 0.55 -2.89 -15.95
C ASN A 370 1.99 -3.41 -16.11
N HIS A 371 2.90 -2.55 -16.58
CA HIS A 371 4.31 -2.86 -16.67
C HIS A 371 4.92 -3.16 -15.30
N LEU A 372 4.66 -2.32 -14.28
CA LEU A 372 5.11 -2.53 -12.90
C LEU A 372 4.53 -3.81 -12.27
N SER A 373 3.34 -4.22 -12.68
CA SER A 373 2.64 -5.38 -12.13
C SER A 373 2.81 -6.65 -12.96
N ASN A 374 3.79 -6.69 -13.87
CA ASN A 374 3.97 -7.79 -14.80
C ASN A 374 4.36 -9.10 -14.10
N ILE A 375 5.22 -9.03 -13.10
CA ILE A 375 5.57 -10.16 -12.23
C ILE A 375 5.13 -9.82 -10.81
N ARG A 376 4.34 -10.71 -10.21
CA ARG A 376 3.83 -10.53 -8.84
C ARG A 376 4.06 -11.80 -8.04
N LEU A 377 4.54 -11.62 -6.83
CA LEU A 377 4.75 -12.69 -5.86
C LEU A 377 4.03 -12.36 -4.56
N ASN A 378 3.52 -13.38 -3.88
CA ASN A 378 3.28 -13.33 -2.45
C ASN A 378 4.50 -13.86 -1.74
N VAL A 379 5.02 -13.11 -0.78
CA VAL A 379 6.21 -13.45 -0.02
C VAL A 379 5.92 -13.29 1.46
N SER A 380 6.21 -14.32 2.23
CA SER A 380 6.12 -14.31 3.71
C SER A 380 7.53 -14.26 4.30
N VAL A 381 7.77 -13.29 5.16
CA VAL A 381 9.05 -13.10 5.86
C VAL A 381 8.82 -12.97 7.36
N HIS A 382 9.87 -13.11 8.15
CA HIS A 382 9.79 -12.80 9.58
C HIS A 382 9.40 -11.36 9.83
N GLY A 383 8.67 -11.10 10.90
CA GLY A 383 8.08 -9.81 11.22
C GLY A 383 9.10 -8.68 11.22
N ASN A 384 8.79 -7.64 10.45
CA ASN A 384 9.58 -6.42 10.37
C ASN A 384 8.64 -5.21 10.30
N SER A 385 8.55 -4.44 11.40
CA SER A 385 7.70 -3.26 11.50
C SER A 385 8.16 -2.06 10.67
N ASP A 386 9.41 -2.08 10.16
CA ASP A 386 9.95 -1.00 9.34
C ASP A 386 9.55 -1.12 7.86
N LEU A 387 8.98 -2.26 7.46
CA LEU A 387 8.48 -2.45 6.11
C LEU A 387 7.11 -1.79 5.95
N ASN A 388 7.01 -0.99 4.90
CA ASN A 388 5.78 -0.32 4.51
C ASN A 388 5.50 -0.52 3.01
N VAL A 389 4.25 -0.31 2.59
CA VAL A 389 3.92 -0.29 1.15
C VAL A 389 4.69 0.80 0.41
N GLY A 390 5.03 0.55 -0.86
CA GLY A 390 5.88 1.45 -1.63
C GLY A 390 7.38 1.37 -1.31
N ASN A 391 7.79 0.52 -0.34
CA ASN A 391 9.21 0.22 -0.15
C ASN A 391 9.74 -0.67 -1.27
N LYS A 392 10.99 -0.45 -1.62
CA LYS A 392 11.75 -1.27 -2.55
C LYS A 392 12.53 -2.31 -1.78
N ILE A 393 12.38 -3.58 -2.14
CA ILE A 393 13.10 -4.71 -1.53
C ILE A 393 13.84 -5.50 -2.59
N ASN A 394 14.85 -6.25 -2.18
CA ASN A 394 15.57 -7.17 -3.04
C ASN A 394 15.28 -8.61 -2.61
N LEU A 395 14.88 -9.45 -3.55
CA LEU A 395 14.63 -10.87 -3.32
C LEU A 395 15.69 -11.72 -4.03
N ILE A 396 16.26 -12.68 -3.29
CA ILE A 396 17.22 -13.66 -3.78
C ILE A 396 16.58 -15.03 -3.70
N ILE A 397 16.17 -15.58 -4.84
CA ILE A 397 15.51 -16.88 -4.95
C ILE A 397 16.41 -17.80 -5.76
N PRO A 398 16.87 -18.94 -5.22
CA PRO A 398 17.69 -19.87 -5.95
C PRO A 398 16.88 -20.58 -7.03
N GLN A 399 17.55 -20.96 -8.10
CA GLN A 399 16.95 -21.78 -9.15
C GLN A 399 16.74 -23.21 -8.63
N ALA A 400 15.58 -23.79 -8.92
CA ALA A 400 15.33 -25.19 -8.65
C ALA A 400 16.15 -26.05 -9.61
N THR A 401 17.36 -26.44 -9.22
CA THR A 401 18.22 -27.35 -10.00
C THR A 401 18.21 -28.72 -9.38
N THR A 402 17.93 -29.73 -10.21
CA THR A 402 17.98 -31.15 -9.83
C THR A 402 19.29 -31.82 -10.28
N ILE A 403 20.21 -31.11 -10.90
CA ILE A 403 21.35 -31.76 -11.56
C ILE A 403 22.66 -31.03 -11.21
N GLY A 404 23.54 -31.80 -10.54
CA GLY A 404 24.96 -31.62 -10.53
C GLY A 404 25.48 -30.68 -9.43
N GLU A 405 26.40 -31.24 -8.69
CA GLU A 405 27.30 -30.64 -7.72
C GLU A 405 28.03 -29.40 -8.34
N GLN A 406 27.35 -28.27 -8.42
CA GLN A 406 28.04 -26.99 -8.59
C GLN A 406 28.05 -26.30 -7.23
N GLU A 407 29.24 -26.09 -6.72
CA GLU A 407 29.49 -25.21 -5.57
C GLU A 407 28.96 -23.81 -5.88
N GLY A 408 27.79 -23.48 -5.34
CA GLY A 408 27.13 -22.19 -5.44
C GLY A 408 25.69 -22.31 -5.92
N GLN A 409 24.74 -21.78 -5.12
CA GLN A 409 23.35 -21.71 -5.53
C GLN A 409 23.22 -20.79 -6.74
N VAL A 410 22.74 -21.33 -7.87
CA VAL A 410 22.42 -20.53 -9.05
C VAL A 410 21.15 -19.75 -8.78
N VAL A 411 21.20 -18.44 -8.89
CA VAL A 411 20.06 -17.54 -8.64
C VAL A 411 19.08 -17.60 -9.81
N ASP A 412 17.79 -17.74 -9.51
CA ASP A 412 16.74 -17.63 -10.51
C ASP A 412 16.66 -16.18 -11.02
N LYS A 413 16.98 -15.98 -12.30
CA LYS A 413 17.01 -14.67 -12.95
C LYS A 413 15.60 -14.08 -13.15
N TYR A 414 14.57 -14.90 -13.21
CA TYR A 414 13.19 -14.46 -13.41
C TYR A 414 12.55 -14.01 -12.11
N LEU A 415 12.78 -14.73 -11.03
CA LEU A 415 12.14 -14.47 -9.75
C LEU A 415 12.98 -13.59 -8.84
N SER A 416 14.30 -13.57 -8.96
CA SER A 416 15.15 -12.70 -8.15
C SER A 416 15.22 -11.28 -8.69
N GLY A 417 15.60 -10.32 -7.84
CA GLY A 417 15.81 -8.92 -8.19
C GLY A 417 15.02 -7.95 -7.31
N PHE A 418 14.91 -6.72 -7.76
CA PHE A 418 14.22 -5.66 -7.04
C PHE A 418 12.72 -5.71 -7.26
N TYR A 419 12.00 -5.55 -6.16
CA TYR A 419 10.55 -5.52 -6.12
C TYR A 419 10.07 -4.31 -5.33
N MET A 420 8.86 -3.84 -5.62
CA MET A 420 8.14 -2.86 -4.82
C MET A 420 7.00 -3.55 -4.06
N ILE A 421 6.84 -3.24 -2.79
CA ILE A 421 5.76 -3.76 -1.96
C ILE A 421 4.47 -3.06 -2.37
N LYS A 422 3.49 -3.84 -2.84
CA LYS A 422 2.17 -3.36 -3.26
C LYS A 422 1.16 -3.44 -2.12
N THR A 423 1.08 -4.60 -1.47
CA THR A 423 0.27 -4.80 -0.27
C THR A 423 1.10 -5.47 0.80
N LEU A 424 0.75 -5.21 2.05
CA LEU A 424 1.46 -5.74 3.19
C LEU A 424 0.47 -6.09 4.28
N ARG A 425 0.66 -7.26 4.90
CA ARG A 425 -0.07 -7.71 6.08
C ARG A 425 0.92 -8.04 7.18
N HIS A 426 0.85 -7.32 8.27
CA HIS A 426 1.50 -7.69 9.52
C HIS A 426 0.56 -8.60 10.32
N LYS A 427 0.93 -9.86 10.43
CA LYS A 427 0.22 -10.85 11.21
C LYS A 427 0.95 -11.05 12.53
N ILE A 428 0.32 -10.64 13.62
CA ILE A 428 0.80 -10.77 14.99
C ILE A 428 0.00 -11.87 15.66
N ASN A 429 0.69 -12.87 16.18
CA ASN A 429 0.10 -13.98 16.92
C ASN A 429 0.95 -14.19 18.18
N ASP A 430 0.41 -13.87 19.33
CA ASP A 430 1.12 -13.84 20.62
C ASP A 430 2.41 -13.01 20.55
N ASP A 431 3.56 -13.66 20.62
CA ASP A 431 4.91 -13.07 20.59
C ASP A 431 5.63 -13.23 19.23
N GLN A 432 4.91 -13.72 18.22
CA GLN A 432 5.44 -13.95 16.88
C GLN A 432 4.74 -13.06 15.85
N MET A 433 5.54 -12.48 14.98
CA MET A 433 5.04 -11.68 13.85
C MET A 433 5.55 -12.24 12.53
N VAL A 434 4.67 -12.32 11.57
CA VAL A 434 4.97 -12.64 10.17
C VAL A 434 4.51 -11.50 9.31
N THR A 435 5.37 -11.04 8.40
CA THR A 435 5.02 -10.03 7.40
C THR A 435 4.78 -10.74 6.06
N ILE A 436 3.56 -10.64 5.56
CA ILE A 436 3.12 -11.21 4.29
C ILE A 436 2.96 -10.05 3.29
N MET A 437 3.61 -10.15 2.14
CA MET A 437 3.66 -9.07 1.17
C MET A 437 3.25 -9.56 -0.21
N GLU A 438 2.37 -8.83 -0.90
CA GLU A 438 2.30 -8.91 -2.36
C GLU A 438 3.31 -7.91 -2.93
N VAL A 439 4.27 -8.42 -3.67
CA VAL A 439 5.33 -7.62 -4.27
C VAL A 439 5.24 -7.66 -5.78
N MET A 440 5.61 -6.57 -6.43
CA MET A 440 5.52 -6.42 -7.87
C MET A 440 6.84 -5.94 -8.47
N LYS A 441 7.11 -6.41 -9.68
CA LYS A 441 8.24 -5.90 -10.50
C LYS A 441 7.89 -5.85 -11.98
N ASP A 442 8.63 -5.02 -12.67
CA ASP A 442 8.48 -4.69 -14.08
C ASP A 442 9.04 -5.77 -15.03
N THR A 443 10.27 -6.17 -14.81
CA THR A 443 11.02 -7.02 -15.74
C THR A 443 11.78 -8.14 -15.02
N GLU A 444 12.38 -9.01 -15.81
CA GLU A 444 13.32 -10.01 -15.31
C GLU A 444 14.48 -9.31 -14.60
N GLY A 445 14.90 -9.83 -13.44
CA GLY A 445 15.99 -9.26 -12.67
C GLY A 445 17.35 -9.41 -13.38
N SER A 446 18.19 -8.42 -13.25
CA SER A 446 19.62 -8.68 -13.24
C SER A 446 19.92 -9.58 -12.04
N ALA A 447 20.80 -10.57 -12.19
CA ALA A 447 21.25 -11.34 -11.05
C ALA A 447 21.59 -10.35 -9.92
N PRO A 448 21.01 -10.48 -8.71
CA PRO A 448 21.33 -9.60 -7.61
C PRO A 448 22.86 -9.65 -7.43
N ILE A 449 23.43 -8.53 -7.05
CA ILE A 449 24.82 -8.49 -6.63
C ILE A 449 24.88 -9.50 -5.48
N THR A 450 25.52 -10.62 -5.71
CA THR A 450 25.84 -11.59 -4.66
C THR A 450 26.69 -10.84 -3.65
N GLN A 451 26.08 -10.34 -2.59
CA GLN A 451 26.85 -10.04 -1.40
C GLN A 451 27.41 -11.38 -0.97
N ASN A 452 28.70 -11.56 -1.19
CA ASN A 452 29.41 -12.67 -0.61
C ASN A 452 29.27 -12.51 0.90
N PHE A 453 28.34 -13.24 1.50
CA PHE A 453 28.26 -13.44 2.95
C PHE A 453 29.45 -14.34 3.39
N ARG A 454 30.64 -14.07 2.87
CA ARG A 454 31.90 -14.60 3.38
C ARG A 454 32.53 -13.50 4.22
N GLY A 455 32.32 -13.59 5.49
CA GLY A 455 32.93 -12.78 6.51
C GLY A 455 32.80 -13.47 7.84
#